data_fdda539f10a0bd3406765def3de04a3a
#
_entry.id   fdda539f10a0bd3406765def3de04a3a
#
_cell.length_a   1.000
_cell.length_b   1.000
_cell.length_c   1.000
_cell.angle_alpha   90.00
_cell.angle_beta   90.00
_cell.angle_gamma   90.00
#
_symmetry.space_group_name_H-M   'P 1'
#
loop_
_entity.id
_entity.type
_entity.pdbx_description
1 polymer ?
#
loop_
_entity_poly.entity_id
_entity_poly.type
_entity_poly.pdbx_seq_one_letter_code
_entity_poly.pdbx_strand_id
1 'polypeptide(L)'
;MIKLKYTVVLASILLCIGCNEQNKQIADTSVESNDIISIQKQGTFAVGGSVKKSSGTFDPIAHGAFNPSNQSTEGQTLHGDHASVCYQIPTEPRKLPLVFWHGYGQSMRTWQSTPDGREGFQSIFLKKRYPVYLLDQPRRGLAGQSLEPKTLESKTEDQLWFGIFRMGEGTRFYPNVQFSKDPEALDQFFRRSTPDTGPLNINLNIEAVSQLFGKVGDGILVTHSHSGGQGWSAALKTDRIKAIVAYEPGSNFVFPEDNIPEPISYVGGTLRAKDVSMEEFQKLTKIPIVIYYGDYIPEIEVKNPGQDQWRAALSMARKWTKTVNDAGGDVTLVVLPEIGIKGNTHFPMSDLNNQEIADVMYNWLEEKKLN
;
A
#
# COMPACT_ATOMS: atom_id res chain seq x y z
N MET A 1 -38.51 -67.88 55.63
CA MET A 1 -37.55 -66.80 55.39
C MET A 1 -36.75 -67.14 54.15
N ILE A 2 -37.15 -66.66 52.98
CA ILE A 2 -36.46 -66.91 51.69
C ILE A 2 -35.97 -65.58 51.20
N LYS A 3 -34.64 -65.42 51.11
CA LYS A 3 -34.04 -64.25 50.60
C LYS A 3 -33.93 -64.36 49.06
N LEU A 4 -34.66 -63.54 48.36
CA LEU A 4 -34.56 -63.41 46.86
C LEU A 4 -33.45 -62.46 46.51
N LYS A 5 -32.46 -62.97 45.79
CA LYS A 5 -31.37 -62.17 45.23
C LYS A 5 -31.78 -61.71 43.84
N TYR A 6 -31.89 -60.42 43.62
CA TYR A 6 -31.99 -59.81 42.24
C TYR A 6 -30.63 -59.55 41.69
N THR A 7 -30.30 -60.18 40.57
CA THR A 7 -29.13 -59.91 39.77
C THR A 7 -29.54 -58.87 38.73
N VAL A 8 -29.00 -57.69 38.83
CA VAL A 8 -29.14 -56.62 37.79
C VAL A 8 -28.10 -56.86 36.74
N VAL A 9 -28.51 -57.17 35.53
CA VAL A 9 -27.64 -57.22 34.35
C VAL A 9 -27.64 -55.81 33.73
N LEU A 10 -26.51 -55.11 33.83
CA LEU A 10 -26.30 -53.84 33.15
C LEU A 10 -25.82 -54.16 31.72
N ALA A 11 -26.69 -53.93 30.75
CA ALA A 11 -26.31 -53.94 29.34
C ALA A 11 -25.70 -52.58 28.96
N SER A 12 -24.38 -52.55 28.82
CA SER A 12 -23.67 -51.37 28.33
C SER A 12 -23.78 -51.31 26.80
N ILE A 13 -24.62 -50.39 26.30
CA ILE A 13 -24.68 -50.04 24.88
C ILE A 13 -23.50 -49.09 24.63
N LEU A 14 -22.43 -49.57 24.01
CA LEU A 14 -21.39 -48.69 23.40
C LEU A 14 -21.96 -48.08 22.11
N LEU A 15 -22.32 -46.80 22.20
CA LEU A 15 -22.48 -45.99 20.99
C LEU A 15 -21.07 -45.61 20.49
N CYS A 16 -20.58 -46.28 19.46
CA CYS A 16 -19.46 -45.81 18.68
C CYS A 16 -19.93 -44.59 17.86
N ILE A 17 -19.68 -43.39 18.39
CA ILE A 17 -19.70 -42.16 17.55
C ILE A 17 -18.43 -42.20 16.74
N GLY A 18 -18.55 -42.63 15.49
CA GLY A 18 -17.48 -42.51 14.49
C GLY A 18 -17.24 -41.02 14.19
N CYS A 19 -16.23 -40.45 14.81
CA CYS A 19 -15.64 -39.21 14.29
C CYS A 19 -15.04 -39.55 12.91
N ASN A 20 -15.72 -39.09 11.89
CA ASN A 20 -15.17 -39.07 10.55
C ASN A 20 -14.13 -37.93 10.52
N GLU A 21 -12.91 -38.20 10.97
CA GLU A 21 -11.75 -37.39 10.66
C GLU A 21 -11.55 -37.49 9.14
N GLN A 22 -12.08 -36.52 8.43
CA GLN A 22 -11.57 -36.21 7.11
C GLN A 22 -10.10 -35.81 7.29
N ASN A 23 -9.21 -36.80 7.16
CA ASN A 23 -7.81 -36.56 6.84
C ASN A 23 -7.80 -35.70 5.57
N LYS A 24 -7.77 -34.39 5.73
CA LYS A 24 -7.20 -33.53 4.69
C LYS A 24 -5.77 -33.97 4.55
N GLN A 25 -5.51 -34.88 3.61
CA GLN A 25 -4.18 -35.05 3.09
C GLN A 25 -3.70 -33.67 2.70
N ILE A 26 -2.73 -33.17 3.47
CA ILE A 26 -1.90 -32.06 3.01
C ILE A 26 -1.27 -32.64 1.75
N ALA A 27 -1.75 -32.18 0.60
CA ALA A 27 -1.15 -32.53 -0.66
C ALA A 27 0.33 -32.16 -0.52
N ASP A 28 1.18 -33.16 -0.66
CA ASP A 28 2.63 -32.98 -0.81
C ASP A 28 2.80 -32.25 -2.16
N THR A 29 2.63 -30.93 -2.10
CA THR A 29 2.98 -30.07 -3.22
C THR A 29 4.49 -30.02 -3.19
N SER A 30 5.11 -30.83 -4.03
CA SER A 30 6.50 -30.65 -4.43
C SER A 30 6.66 -29.19 -4.84
N VAL A 31 7.27 -28.38 -3.99
CA VAL A 31 7.55 -26.96 -4.26
C VAL A 31 8.48 -26.95 -5.47
N GLU A 32 7.99 -26.49 -6.60
CA GLU A 32 8.85 -26.32 -7.78
C GLU A 32 9.97 -25.36 -7.41
N SER A 33 11.17 -25.60 -7.93
CA SER A 33 12.35 -24.77 -7.60
C SER A 33 12.15 -23.27 -7.87
N ASN A 34 11.21 -22.92 -8.75
CA ASN A 34 10.81 -21.55 -9.07
C ASN A 34 9.93 -20.88 -7.98
N ASP A 35 9.39 -21.65 -7.04
CA ASP A 35 8.54 -21.12 -5.96
C ASP A 35 9.36 -20.74 -4.70
N ILE A 36 10.63 -21.13 -4.66
CA ILE A 36 11.50 -20.83 -3.53
C ILE A 36 12.06 -19.40 -3.68
N ILE A 37 11.83 -18.57 -2.67
CA ILE A 37 12.47 -17.25 -2.54
C ILE A 37 13.69 -17.39 -1.64
N SER A 38 14.89 -17.27 -2.20
CA SER A 38 16.13 -17.28 -1.45
C SER A 38 16.53 -15.86 -1.05
N ILE A 39 16.55 -15.59 0.25
CA ILE A 39 16.87 -14.29 0.82
C ILE A 39 18.27 -14.29 1.42
N GLN A 40 19.14 -13.39 0.96
CA GLN A 40 20.47 -13.21 1.54
C GLN A 40 20.49 -12.23 2.72
N LYS A 41 19.53 -11.28 2.77
CA LYS A 41 19.44 -10.30 3.85
C LYS A 41 18.02 -9.79 4.00
N GLN A 42 17.57 -9.62 5.24
CA GLN A 42 16.28 -8.98 5.55
C GLN A 42 16.37 -8.23 6.89
N GLY A 43 15.44 -7.33 7.14
CA GLY A 43 15.36 -6.60 8.40
C GLY A 43 14.39 -5.43 8.35
N THR A 44 14.47 -4.62 9.39
CA THR A 44 13.67 -3.40 9.53
C THR A 44 14.55 -2.25 10.00
N PHE A 45 14.14 -1.02 9.67
CA PHE A 45 14.74 0.19 10.22
C PHE A 45 13.75 1.36 10.11
N ALA A 46 14.02 2.43 10.84
CA ALA A 46 13.27 3.67 10.73
C ALA A 46 14.07 4.75 9.98
N VAL A 47 13.37 5.67 9.32
CA VAL A 47 13.94 6.84 8.67
C VAL A 47 13.07 8.07 8.91
N GLY A 48 13.69 9.25 8.91
CA GLY A 48 12.98 10.49 9.18
C GLY A 48 12.58 10.63 10.65
N GLY A 49 11.57 11.45 10.87
CA GLY A 49 11.07 11.74 12.20
C GLY A 49 11.92 12.71 12.99
N SER A 50 11.50 12.93 14.21
CA SER A 50 12.21 13.79 15.15
C SER A 50 12.02 13.33 16.60
N VAL A 51 12.72 14.03 17.52
CA VAL A 51 12.68 13.73 18.94
C VAL A 51 12.08 14.93 19.68
N LYS A 52 10.94 14.72 20.33
CA LYS A 52 10.35 15.67 21.27
C LYS A 52 10.97 15.43 22.64
N LYS A 53 11.46 16.48 23.29
CA LYS A 53 12.02 16.43 24.63
C LYS A 53 11.16 17.26 25.60
N SER A 54 10.77 16.66 26.71
CA SER A 54 10.12 17.39 27.81
C SER A 54 11.14 18.16 28.66
N SER A 55 10.70 19.27 29.23
CA SER A 55 11.51 20.04 30.17
C SER A 55 11.76 19.26 31.46
N GLY A 56 12.70 19.74 32.28
CA GLY A 56 13.04 19.13 33.56
C GLY A 56 14.13 18.06 33.47
N THR A 57 14.30 17.31 34.55
CA THR A 57 15.26 16.20 34.67
C THR A 57 14.54 14.92 35.00
N PHE A 58 14.90 13.85 34.32
CA PHE A 58 14.35 12.51 34.60
C PHE A 58 14.86 12.04 35.97
N ASP A 59 13.92 11.71 36.85
CA ASP A 59 14.21 11.06 38.13
C ASP A 59 13.71 9.63 38.12
N PRO A 60 14.62 8.63 38.06
CA PRO A 60 14.22 7.23 38.00
C PRO A 60 13.51 6.72 39.26
N ILE A 61 13.69 7.41 40.40
CA ILE A 61 13.03 7.04 41.65
C ILE A 61 11.59 7.56 41.65
N ALA A 62 11.39 8.82 41.29
CA ALA A 62 10.07 9.45 41.23
C ALA A 62 9.21 8.82 40.10
N HIS A 63 9.84 8.44 38.98
CA HIS A 63 9.18 7.88 37.81
C HIS A 63 9.22 6.35 37.77
N GLY A 64 9.95 5.68 38.66
CA GLY A 64 10.29 4.27 38.58
C GLY A 64 9.18 3.30 38.94
N ALA A 65 8.10 3.75 39.56
CA ALA A 65 6.92 2.91 39.76
C ALA A 65 6.09 2.88 38.49
N PHE A 66 5.98 1.74 37.86
CA PHE A 66 5.13 1.58 36.68
C PHE A 66 3.66 1.74 37.06
N ASN A 67 3.21 2.98 37.12
CA ASN A 67 1.79 3.35 37.24
C ASN A 67 1.37 4.15 36.03
N PRO A 68 0.67 3.56 35.05
CA PRO A 68 0.25 4.22 33.81
C PRO A 68 -0.59 5.49 34.05
N SER A 69 -1.26 5.59 35.21
CA SER A 69 -2.12 6.72 35.55
C SER A 69 -1.37 7.90 36.20
N ASN A 70 -0.10 7.74 36.53
CA ASN A 70 0.67 8.75 37.24
C ASN A 70 2.13 8.78 36.79
N GLN A 71 2.34 8.93 35.48
CA GLN A 71 3.69 9.06 34.93
C GLN A 71 4.03 10.52 34.63
N SER A 72 5.09 11.01 35.24
CA SER A 72 5.69 12.29 34.84
C SER A 72 6.43 12.15 33.51
N THR A 73 6.35 13.18 32.67
CA THR A 73 7.10 13.26 31.41
C THR A 73 8.40 14.08 31.53
N GLU A 74 8.72 14.62 32.71
CA GLU A 74 9.88 15.48 32.91
C GLU A 74 11.19 14.79 32.50
N GLY A 75 11.99 15.51 31.72
CA GLY A 75 13.31 15.06 31.28
C GLY A 75 13.28 13.87 30.31
N GLN A 76 12.08 13.39 29.89
CA GLN A 76 11.92 12.28 28.99
C GLN A 76 11.85 12.71 27.50
N THR A 77 12.04 11.76 26.60
CA THR A 77 12.02 11.98 25.16
C THR A 77 10.98 11.07 24.48
N LEU A 78 10.42 11.56 23.39
CA LEU A 78 9.53 10.82 22.51
C LEU A 78 10.11 10.85 21.09
N HIS A 79 10.45 9.70 20.54
CA HIS A 79 10.85 9.54 19.13
C HIS A 79 9.60 9.24 18.30
N GLY A 80 9.28 10.09 17.32
CA GLY A 80 8.08 9.91 16.53
C GLY A 80 8.19 10.53 15.14
N ASP A 81 7.09 10.44 14.39
CA ASP A 81 6.97 10.98 13.04
C ASP A 81 8.00 10.40 12.04
N HIS A 82 8.58 9.24 12.35
CA HIS A 82 9.43 8.48 11.44
C HIS A 82 8.61 7.57 10.53
N ALA A 83 9.18 7.17 9.40
CA ALA A 83 8.68 6.04 8.61
C ALA A 83 9.31 4.73 9.11
N SER A 84 8.57 3.64 8.99
CA SER A 84 9.06 2.29 9.25
C SER A 84 9.28 1.55 7.94
N VAL A 85 10.41 0.90 7.80
CA VAL A 85 10.80 0.19 6.58
C VAL A 85 11.11 -1.26 6.91
N CYS A 86 10.48 -2.17 6.16
CA CYS A 86 10.80 -3.60 6.14
C CYS A 86 11.47 -3.91 4.79
N TYR A 87 12.56 -4.69 4.79
CA TYR A 87 13.25 -5.00 3.55
C TYR A 87 13.67 -6.46 3.46
N GLN A 88 13.70 -6.95 2.22
CA GLN A 88 14.24 -8.24 1.84
C GLN A 88 15.10 -8.08 0.58
N ILE A 89 16.29 -8.68 0.62
CA ILE A 89 17.23 -8.70 -0.49
C ILE A 89 17.42 -10.15 -0.91
N PRO A 90 17.01 -10.54 -2.12
CA PRO A 90 17.17 -11.91 -2.60
C PRO A 90 18.64 -12.22 -2.89
N THR A 91 18.95 -13.49 -3.07
CA THR A 91 20.24 -13.90 -3.62
C THR A 91 20.39 -13.41 -5.05
N GLU A 92 21.62 -13.03 -5.45
CA GLU A 92 21.91 -12.46 -6.78
C GLU A 92 20.97 -11.29 -7.13
N PRO A 93 20.90 -10.24 -6.29
CA PRO A 93 19.92 -9.19 -6.45
C PRO A 93 20.20 -8.35 -7.71
N ARG A 94 19.13 -7.85 -8.31
CA ARG A 94 19.21 -6.75 -9.28
C ARG A 94 19.77 -5.50 -8.62
N LYS A 95 20.33 -4.61 -9.43
CA LYS A 95 21.03 -3.41 -8.96
C LYS A 95 20.10 -2.40 -8.30
N LEU A 96 18.92 -2.16 -8.88
CA LEU A 96 17.98 -1.16 -8.40
C LEU A 96 16.89 -1.83 -7.54
N PRO A 97 16.78 -1.49 -6.25
CA PRO A 97 15.69 -1.95 -5.42
C PRO A 97 14.36 -1.31 -5.79
N LEU A 98 13.27 -2.01 -5.50
CA LEU A 98 11.91 -1.48 -5.50
C LEU A 98 11.54 -0.99 -4.11
N VAL A 99 11.14 0.27 -3.99
CA VAL A 99 10.63 0.88 -2.77
C VAL A 99 9.12 1.07 -2.92
N PHE A 100 8.32 0.31 -2.18
CA PHE A 100 6.88 0.32 -2.26
C PHE A 100 6.25 1.21 -1.20
N TRP A 101 5.45 2.16 -1.64
CA TRP A 101 4.71 3.10 -0.79
C TRP A 101 3.20 2.96 -0.99
N HIS A 102 2.48 2.69 0.08
CA HIS A 102 1.05 2.41 0.09
C HIS A 102 0.18 3.66 -0.11
N GLY A 103 -1.13 3.46 -0.37
CA GLY A 103 -2.14 4.49 -0.50
C GLY A 103 -2.73 4.96 0.84
N TYR A 104 -3.77 5.81 0.74
CA TYR A 104 -4.55 6.27 1.89
C TYR A 104 -5.28 5.10 2.57
N GLY A 105 -5.31 5.12 3.89
CA GLY A 105 -5.94 4.05 4.67
C GLY A 105 -5.25 2.69 4.59
N GLN A 106 -4.06 2.61 3.97
CA GLN A 106 -3.30 1.38 3.76
C GLN A 106 -1.99 1.37 4.54
N SER A 107 -1.29 0.25 4.51
CA SER A 107 0.05 0.05 5.06
C SER A 107 0.87 -0.83 4.10
N MET A 108 2.11 -1.14 4.46
CA MET A 108 2.96 -2.06 3.69
C MET A 108 2.30 -3.41 3.38
N ARG A 109 1.29 -3.81 4.16
CA ARG A 109 0.51 -5.04 3.95
C ARG A 109 -0.15 -5.13 2.57
N THR A 110 -0.43 -3.98 1.93
CA THR A 110 -0.98 -3.91 0.56
C THR A 110 -0.11 -4.66 -0.46
N TRP A 111 1.21 -4.67 -0.24
CA TRP A 111 2.19 -5.24 -1.15
C TRP A 111 2.61 -6.66 -0.79
N GLN A 112 2.31 -7.13 0.45
CA GLN A 112 2.80 -8.41 0.98
C GLN A 112 2.03 -9.62 0.45
N SER A 113 0.72 -9.57 0.53
CA SER A 113 -0.17 -10.62 -0.01
C SER A 113 -1.48 -10.00 -0.46
N THR A 114 -2.23 -10.69 -1.31
CA THR A 114 -3.58 -10.29 -1.69
C THR A 114 -4.58 -10.59 -0.55
N PRO A 115 -5.76 -9.96 -0.55
CA PRO A 115 -6.80 -10.23 0.46
C PRO A 115 -7.28 -11.68 0.48
N ASP A 116 -7.24 -12.37 -0.64
CA ASP A 116 -7.61 -13.78 -0.81
C ASP A 116 -6.43 -14.75 -0.60
N GLY A 117 -5.29 -14.26 -0.04
CA GLY A 117 -4.18 -15.08 0.42
C GLY A 117 -3.13 -15.46 -0.62
N ARG A 118 -3.26 -14.98 -1.88
CA ARG A 118 -2.23 -15.18 -2.92
C ARG A 118 -1.00 -14.31 -2.66
N GLU A 119 0.08 -14.59 -3.38
CA GLU A 119 1.29 -13.77 -3.36
C GLU A 119 1.02 -12.33 -3.80
N GLY A 120 1.52 -11.36 -3.01
CA GLY A 120 1.54 -9.96 -3.40
C GLY A 120 2.83 -9.59 -4.15
N PHE A 121 2.94 -8.34 -4.51
CA PHE A 121 4.08 -7.81 -5.27
C PHE A 121 5.42 -8.02 -4.57
N GLN A 122 5.47 -8.04 -3.24
CA GLN A 122 6.68 -8.37 -2.50
C GLN A 122 7.27 -9.71 -2.95
N SER A 123 6.50 -10.80 -2.87
CA SER A 123 6.96 -12.14 -3.26
C SER A 123 7.24 -12.23 -4.75
N ILE A 124 6.35 -11.68 -5.59
CA ILE A 124 6.49 -11.71 -7.04
C ILE A 124 7.80 -11.03 -7.49
N PHE A 125 8.13 -9.87 -6.95
CA PHE A 125 9.34 -9.14 -7.35
C PHE A 125 10.61 -9.70 -6.69
N LEU A 126 10.52 -10.32 -5.50
CA LEU A 126 11.63 -11.08 -4.94
C LEU A 126 11.99 -12.29 -5.81
N LYS A 127 11.01 -13.02 -6.36
CA LYS A 127 11.26 -14.10 -7.34
C LYS A 127 11.91 -13.58 -8.63
N LYS A 128 11.60 -12.33 -9.01
CA LYS A 128 12.25 -11.62 -10.13
C LYS A 128 13.61 -10.99 -9.74
N ARG A 129 14.11 -11.29 -8.53
CA ARG A 129 15.40 -10.87 -7.95
C ARG A 129 15.55 -9.37 -7.68
N TYR A 130 14.46 -8.63 -7.57
CA TYR A 130 14.53 -7.26 -7.07
C TYR A 130 14.67 -7.23 -5.54
N PRO A 131 15.61 -6.46 -4.96
CA PRO A 131 15.51 -6.09 -3.56
C PRO A 131 14.22 -5.31 -3.32
N VAL A 132 13.48 -5.67 -2.27
CA VAL A 132 12.19 -5.05 -1.95
C VAL A 132 12.25 -4.33 -0.62
N TYR A 133 11.83 -3.09 -0.61
CA TYR A 133 11.65 -2.26 0.58
C TYR A 133 10.18 -1.86 0.67
N LEU A 134 9.54 -2.20 1.76
CA LEU A 134 8.16 -1.84 2.05
C LEU A 134 8.13 -0.75 3.11
N LEU A 135 7.42 0.33 2.84
CA LEU A 135 7.36 1.51 3.69
C LEU A 135 5.98 1.65 4.34
N ASP A 136 5.95 1.80 5.66
CA ASP A 136 4.86 2.48 6.36
C ASP A 136 5.26 3.94 6.57
N GLN A 137 4.49 4.85 5.97
CA GLN A 137 4.74 6.29 6.09
C GLN A 137 4.58 6.77 7.53
N PRO A 138 5.16 7.91 7.92
CA PRO A 138 4.97 8.51 9.24
C PRO A 138 3.50 8.53 9.67
N ARG A 139 3.26 8.21 10.93
CA ARG A 139 1.93 8.17 11.56
C ARG A 139 1.00 7.08 11.02
N ARG A 140 1.56 6.02 10.42
CA ARG A 140 0.79 4.93 9.81
C ARG A 140 1.41 3.57 10.14
N GLY A 141 0.58 2.54 10.38
CA GLY A 141 1.02 1.17 10.57
C GLY A 141 2.10 1.01 11.63
N LEU A 142 3.22 0.40 11.29
CA LEU A 142 4.37 0.24 12.20
C LEU A 142 5.09 1.57 12.53
N ALA A 143 4.79 2.63 11.79
CA ALA A 143 5.28 3.99 12.03
C ALA A 143 4.27 4.85 12.80
N GLY A 144 3.42 4.23 13.62
CA GLY A 144 2.30 4.89 14.29
C GLY A 144 2.65 5.85 15.41
N GLN A 145 3.92 5.99 15.81
CA GLN A 145 4.34 6.94 16.85
C GLN A 145 4.31 8.37 16.33
N SER A 146 3.28 9.15 16.72
CA SER A 146 3.12 10.55 16.33
C SER A 146 3.62 11.52 17.42
N LEU A 147 4.22 12.62 17.00
CA LEU A 147 4.57 13.75 17.90
C LEU A 147 3.40 14.73 18.07
N GLU A 148 2.36 14.61 17.26
CA GLU A 148 1.15 15.42 17.35
C GLU A 148 -0.05 14.52 17.67
N PRO A 149 -0.88 14.93 18.65
CA PRO A 149 -2.03 14.12 19.04
C PRO A 149 -3.13 14.11 17.96
N LYS A 150 -3.79 12.97 17.82
CA LYS A 150 -5.02 12.83 17.05
C LYS A 150 -5.95 11.85 17.74
N THR A 151 -7.22 12.22 17.87
CA THR A 151 -8.26 11.28 18.29
C THR A 151 -8.65 10.39 17.11
N LEU A 152 -8.60 9.09 17.31
CA LEU A 152 -9.09 8.12 16.33
C LEU A 152 -10.57 7.89 16.59
N GLU A 153 -11.39 8.19 15.60
CA GLU A 153 -12.83 7.95 15.63
C GLU A 153 -13.14 6.62 14.92
N SER A 154 -14.01 5.84 15.53
CA SER A 154 -14.57 4.65 14.88
C SER A 154 -15.65 5.08 13.88
N LYS A 155 -15.38 4.91 12.58
CA LYS A 155 -16.29 5.25 11.48
C LYS A 155 -16.68 4.02 10.69
N THR A 156 -17.98 3.88 10.44
CA THR A 156 -18.51 2.81 9.59
C THR A 156 -18.60 3.32 8.16
N GLU A 157 -17.58 3.08 7.34
CA GLU A 157 -17.48 3.63 5.98
C GLU A 157 -16.98 2.61 4.92
N ASP A 158 -17.06 1.30 5.22
CA ASP A 158 -16.60 0.26 4.29
C ASP A 158 -17.31 0.33 2.93
N GLN A 159 -18.63 0.59 2.90
CA GLN A 159 -19.40 0.69 1.65
C GLN A 159 -19.03 1.93 0.84
N LEU A 160 -18.64 3.01 1.49
CA LEU A 160 -18.10 4.20 0.82
C LEU A 160 -16.80 3.84 0.09
N TRP A 161 -15.87 3.20 0.79
CA TRP A 161 -14.59 2.77 0.21
C TRP A 161 -14.75 1.68 -0.84
N PHE A 162 -15.69 0.76 -0.68
CA PHE A 162 -16.05 -0.22 -1.71
C PHE A 162 -16.39 0.46 -3.04
N GLY A 163 -17.20 1.52 -3.00
CA GLY A 163 -17.55 2.32 -4.18
C GLY A 163 -16.38 3.16 -4.71
N ILE A 164 -15.65 3.88 -3.84
CA ILE A 164 -14.50 4.71 -4.22
C ILE A 164 -13.39 3.88 -4.85
N PHE A 165 -13.16 2.68 -4.34
CA PHE A 165 -12.16 1.76 -4.88
C PHE A 165 -12.64 0.99 -6.12
N ARG A 166 -13.82 1.30 -6.63
CA ARG A 166 -14.39 0.73 -7.85
C ARG A 166 -14.50 -0.79 -7.84
N MET A 167 -14.76 -1.36 -6.66
CA MET A 167 -15.10 -2.79 -6.54
C MET A 167 -16.54 -3.05 -7.01
N GLY A 168 -17.44 -2.07 -6.81
CA GLY A 168 -18.84 -2.17 -7.14
C GLY A 168 -19.62 -0.94 -6.73
N GLU A 169 -20.94 -1.10 -6.58
CA GLU A 169 -21.87 -0.07 -6.15
C GLU A 169 -22.72 -0.56 -4.97
N GLY A 170 -22.76 0.21 -3.90
CA GLY A 170 -23.37 -0.20 -2.63
C GLY A 170 -22.64 -1.39 -2.02
N THR A 171 -23.20 -2.59 -2.14
CA THR A 171 -22.59 -3.85 -1.72
C THR A 171 -22.44 -4.85 -2.87
N ARG A 172 -22.78 -4.43 -4.08
CA ARG A 172 -22.80 -5.28 -5.27
C ARG A 172 -21.56 -5.03 -6.12
N PHE A 173 -20.78 -6.06 -6.33
CA PHE A 173 -19.62 -6.02 -7.21
C PHE A 173 -19.98 -5.67 -8.66
N TYR A 174 -19.09 -4.95 -9.35
CA TYR A 174 -19.23 -4.75 -10.79
C TYR A 174 -19.15 -6.07 -11.55
N PRO A 175 -19.83 -6.19 -12.71
CA PRO A 175 -19.64 -7.34 -13.58
C PRO A 175 -18.17 -7.49 -13.97
N ASN A 176 -17.66 -8.73 -13.93
CA ASN A 176 -16.28 -9.08 -14.32
C ASN A 176 -15.16 -8.36 -13.55
N VAL A 177 -15.47 -7.83 -12.35
CA VAL A 177 -14.43 -7.26 -11.50
C VAL A 177 -13.39 -8.32 -11.14
N GLN A 178 -12.13 -7.93 -11.16
CA GLN A 178 -10.99 -8.80 -10.84
C GLN A 178 -10.73 -8.92 -9.34
N PHE A 179 -11.50 -8.25 -8.48
CA PHE A 179 -11.44 -8.47 -7.06
C PHE A 179 -12.13 -9.79 -6.67
N SER A 180 -11.59 -10.53 -5.70
CA SER A 180 -12.21 -11.76 -5.21
C SER A 180 -13.58 -11.46 -4.58
N LYS A 181 -14.60 -12.20 -5.02
CA LYS A 181 -15.97 -12.10 -4.48
C LYS A 181 -16.19 -13.00 -3.27
N ASP A 182 -15.15 -13.68 -2.81
CA ASP A 182 -15.18 -14.42 -1.55
C ASP A 182 -15.42 -13.44 -0.38
N PRO A 183 -16.43 -13.65 0.45
CA PRO A 183 -16.68 -12.82 1.63
C PRO A 183 -15.47 -12.69 2.56
N GLU A 184 -14.68 -13.75 2.74
CA GLU A 184 -13.46 -13.71 3.56
C GLU A 184 -12.41 -12.78 2.93
N ALA A 185 -12.24 -12.78 1.61
CA ALA A 185 -11.32 -11.88 0.93
C ALA A 185 -11.73 -10.41 1.13
N LEU A 186 -13.03 -10.10 1.06
CA LEU A 186 -13.54 -8.76 1.31
C LEU A 186 -13.34 -8.34 2.78
N ASP A 187 -13.59 -9.25 3.72
CA ASP A 187 -13.33 -9.03 5.15
C ASP A 187 -11.84 -8.75 5.41
N GLN A 188 -10.96 -9.57 4.85
CA GLN A 188 -9.51 -9.37 4.95
C GLN A 188 -9.06 -8.05 4.30
N PHE A 189 -9.69 -7.62 3.23
CA PHE A 189 -9.40 -6.33 2.61
C PHE A 189 -9.70 -5.17 3.57
N PHE A 190 -10.89 -5.13 4.17
CA PHE A 190 -11.26 -4.05 5.10
C PHE A 190 -10.46 -4.09 6.41
N ARG A 191 -10.12 -5.28 6.92
CA ARG A 191 -9.23 -5.45 8.10
C ARG A 191 -7.80 -4.94 7.86
N ARG A 192 -7.40 -4.68 6.62
CA ARG A 192 -6.11 -4.05 6.32
C ARG A 192 -6.14 -2.54 6.45
N SER A 193 -7.32 -1.95 6.55
CA SER A 193 -7.46 -0.52 6.79
C SER A 193 -6.67 -0.09 8.00
N THR A 194 -5.82 0.92 7.82
CA THR A 194 -4.87 1.36 8.81
C THR A 194 -5.01 2.87 9.00
N PRO A 195 -5.45 3.35 10.18
CA PRO A 195 -5.67 4.76 10.43
C PRO A 195 -4.36 5.54 10.55
N ASP A 196 -4.43 6.86 10.28
CA ASP A 196 -3.38 7.78 10.68
C ASP A 196 -3.49 8.10 12.18
N THR A 197 -2.39 7.97 12.91
CA THR A 197 -2.30 8.24 14.35
C THR A 197 -2.00 9.70 14.68
N GLY A 198 -1.79 10.53 13.67
CA GLY A 198 -1.58 11.98 13.76
C GLY A 198 -2.19 12.70 12.55
N PRO A 199 -2.19 14.06 12.54
CA PRO A 199 -2.62 14.84 11.39
C PRO A 199 -1.82 14.50 10.13
N LEU A 200 -2.47 14.53 8.97
CA LEU A 200 -1.76 14.35 7.70
C LEU A 200 -0.72 15.45 7.50
N ASN A 201 0.51 15.03 7.25
CA ASN A 201 1.61 15.92 6.92
C ASN A 201 2.38 15.39 5.71
N ILE A 202 2.05 15.92 4.53
CA ILE A 202 2.64 15.49 3.25
C ILE A 202 4.15 15.73 3.22
N ASN A 203 4.63 16.85 3.77
CA ASN A 203 6.05 17.17 3.78
C ASN A 203 6.84 16.19 4.65
N LEU A 204 6.27 15.74 5.76
CA LEU A 204 6.87 14.72 6.61
C LEU A 204 7.04 13.40 5.88
N ASN A 205 6.02 13.00 5.12
CA ASN A 205 6.05 11.78 4.32
C ASN A 205 7.12 11.85 3.21
N ILE A 206 7.15 12.97 2.47
CA ILE A 206 8.12 13.21 1.39
C ILE A 206 9.55 13.20 1.93
N GLU A 207 9.78 13.84 3.08
CA GLU A 207 11.09 13.87 3.73
C GLU A 207 11.56 12.47 4.14
N ALA A 208 10.68 11.69 4.76
CA ALA A 208 10.99 10.31 5.15
C ALA A 208 11.36 9.44 3.93
N VAL A 209 10.64 9.57 2.80
CA VAL A 209 10.97 8.85 1.56
C VAL A 209 12.31 9.32 0.98
N SER A 210 12.57 10.63 0.96
CA SER A 210 13.87 11.16 0.51
C SER A 210 15.03 10.61 1.35
N GLN A 211 14.87 10.58 2.68
CA GLN A 211 15.87 10.00 3.59
C GLN A 211 16.01 8.48 3.42
N LEU A 212 14.91 7.77 3.10
CA LEU A 212 14.99 6.34 2.76
C LEU A 212 15.91 6.11 1.57
N PHE A 213 15.73 6.85 0.48
CA PHE A 213 16.60 6.75 -0.69
C PHE A 213 18.04 7.22 -0.37
N GLY A 214 18.23 8.17 0.53
CA GLY A 214 19.55 8.52 1.07
C GLY A 214 20.27 7.33 1.74
N LYS A 215 19.52 6.47 2.43
CA LYS A 215 20.04 5.28 3.14
C LYS A 215 20.20 4.06 2.23
N VAL A 216 19.26 3.85 1.32
CA VAL A 216 19.20 2.66 0.44
C VAL A 216 20.07 2.84 -0.81
N GLY A 217 20.23 4.07 -1.27
CA GLY A 217 20.90 4.41 -2.53
C GLY A 217 19.91 4.59 -3.68
N ASP A 218 20.41 4.43 -4.89
CA ASP A 218 19.62 4.52 -6.12
C ASP A 218 18.57 3.40 -6.16
N GLY A 219 17.34 3.72 -6.58
CA GLY A 219 16.26 2.74 -6.64
C GLY A 219 15.03 3.25 -7.39
N ILE A 220 14.02 2.42 -7.45
CA ILE A 220 12.76 2.65 -8.14
C ILE A 220 11.67 2.86 -7.09
N LEU A 221 10.92 3.95 -7.19
CA LEU A 221 9.80 4.24 -6.31
C LEU A 221 8.49 3.70 -6.91
N VAL A 222 7.82 2.82 -6.18
CA VAL A 222 6.49 2.28 -6.54
C VAL A 222 5.45 2.87 -5.60
N THR A 223 4.48 3.60 -6.13
CA THR A 223 3.45 4.31 -5.38
C THR A 223 2.06 3.79 -5.70
N HIS A 224 1.12 4.02 -4.79
CA HIS A 224 -0.28 3.73 -5.02
C HIS A 224 -1.17 4.88 -4.52
N SER A 225 -2.12 5.33 -5.36
CA SER A 225 -3.18 6.24 -4.95
C SER A 225 -2.64 7.55 -4.35
N HIS A 226 -2.89 7.77 -3.07
CA HIS A 226 -2.47 8.95 -2.30
C HIS A 226 -0.96 9.19 -2.33
N SER A 227 -0.14 8.15 -2.33
CA SER A 227 1.31 8.30 -2.40
C SER A 227 1.82 8.68 -3.80
N GLY A 228 1.00 8.57 -4.85
CA GLY A 228 1.37 8.92 -6.22
C GLY A 228 1.89 10.36 -6.34
N GLY A 229 1.05 11.32 -5.98
CA GLY A 229 1.44 12.74 -6.02
C GLY A 229 2.55 13.12 -5.05
N GLN A 230 2.65 12.43 -3.92
CA GLN A 230 3.77 12.59 -2.98
C GLN A 230 5.06 12.01 -3.56
N GLY A 231 4.95 10.96 -4.41
CA GLY A 231 6.07 10.36 -5.13
C GLY A 231 6.75 11.34 -6.09
N TRP A 232 5.96 12.12 -6.84
CA TRP A 232 6.52 13.21 -7.67
C TRP A 232 7.34 14.19 -6.82
N SER A 233 6.75 14.64 -5.72
CA SER A 233 7.41 15.58 -4.81
C SER A 233 8.65 14.99 -4.14
N ALA A 234 8.69 13.69 -3.87
CA ALA A 234 9.88 13.01 -3.37
C ALA A 234 11.01 12.98 -4.42
N ALA A 235 10.68 12.75 -5.71
CA ALA A 235 11.64 12.79 -6.79
C ALA A 235 12.22 14.20 -7.05
N LEU A 236 11.47 15.24 -6.68
CA LEU A 236 12.02 16.61 -6.70
C LEU A 236 13.08 16.86 -5.63
N LYS A 237 13.06 16.08 -4.53
CA LYS A 237 13.97 16.24 -3.38
C LYS A 237 15.24 15.40 -3.44
N THR A 238 15.27 14.31 -4.22
CA THR A 238 16.42 13.41 -4.27
C THR A 238 16.65 12.85 -5.68
N ASP A 239 17.88 12.87 -6.12
CA ASP A 239 18.31 12.32 -7.44
C ASP A 239 18.48 10.79 -7.41
N ARG A 240 18.24 10.15 -6.25
CA ARG A 240 18.39 8.70 -6.10
C ARG A 240 17.17 7.91 -6.54
N ILE A 241 16.04 8.56 -6.78
CA ILE A 241 14.90 7.94 -7.44
C ILE A 241 15.19 7.91 -8.94
N LYS A 242 15.42 6.71 -9.47
CA LYS A 242 15.81 6.50 -10.88
C LYS A 242 14.64 6.22 -11.81
N ALA A 243 13.50 5.86 -11.25
CA ALA A 243 12.24 5.69 -11.95
C ALA A 243 11.06 5.74 -10.97
N ILE A 244 9.87 6.01 -11.49
CA ILE A 244 8.65 5.95 -10.71
C ILE A 244 7.64 5.04 -11.43
N VAL A 245 7.04 4.13 -10.66
CA VAL A 245 5.88 3.34 -11.05
C VAL A 245 4.71 3.79 -10.19
N ALA A 246 3.69 4.39 -10.78
CA ALA A 246 2.55 4.93 -10.05
C ALA A 246 1.27 4.19 -10.41
N TYR A 247 0.71 3.46 -9.45
CA TYR A 247 -0.60 2.86 -9.57
C TYR A 247 -1.67 3.85 -9.10
N GLU A 248 -2.53 4.25 -10.01
CA GLU A 248 -3.73 5.06 -9.75
C GLU A 248 -3.47 6.33 -8.90
N PRO A 249 -2.54 7.21 -9.27
CA PRO A 249 -2.34 8.47 -8.56
C PRO A 249 -3.61 9.31 -8.58
N GLY A 250 -4.09 9.73 -7.38
CA GLY A 250 -5.40 10.40 -7.24
C GLY A 250 -5.32 11.93 -7.11
N SER A 251 -4.13 12.49 -6.82
CA SER A 251 -3.99 13.92 -6.52
C SER A 251 -2.54 14.40 -6.56
N ASN A 252 -2.32 15.68 -6.24
CA ASN A 252 -1.00 16.32 -6.11
C ASN A 252 -0.10 16.20 -7.36
N PHE A 253 -0.72 16.21 -8.54
CA PHE A 253 0.03 16.36 -9.79
C PHE A 253 0.73 17.71 -9.81
N VAL A 254 2.03 17.72 -10.05
CA VAL A 254 2.84 18.93 -10.09
C VAL A 254 3.00 19.42 -11.52
N PHE A 255 2.82 20.72 -11.75
CA PHE A 255 2.96 21.35 -13.07
C PHE A 255 3.87 22.57 -12.98
N PRO A 256 4.49 22.99 -14.07
CA PRO A 256 5.19 24.26 -14.09
C PRO A 256 4.25 25.44 -13.81
N GLU A 257 4.72 26.45 -13.09
CA GLU A 257 3.93 27.65 -12.71
C GLU A 257 3.27 28.35 -13.93
N ASP A 258 3.92 28.32 -15.08
CA ASP A 258 3.45 28.93 -16.33
C ASP A 258 2.55 28.01 -17.17
N ASN A 259 2.32 26.77 -16.74
CA ASN A 259 1.52 25.80 -17.48
C ASN A 259 0.60 24.97 -16.56
N ILE A 260 -0.04 25.62 -15.61
CA ILE A 260 -0.98 24.97 -14.68
C ILE A 260 -2.32 24.73 -15.41
N PRO A 261 -2.81 23.48 -15.46
CA PRO A 261 -4.11 23.21 -16.07
C PRO A 261 -5.26 23.72 -15.23
N GLU A 262 -6.38 24.01 -15.90
CA GLU A 262 -7.62 24.32 -15.21
C GLU A 262 -8.04 23.19 -14.26
N PRO A 263 -8.58 23.54 -13.08
CA PRO A 263 -9.11 22.57 -12.14
C PRO A 263 -10.18 21.67 -12.76
N ILE A 264 -10.21 20.41 -12.37
CA ILE A 264 -11.20 19.44 -12.86
C ILE A 264 -12.23 19.18 -11.77
N SER A 265 -13.47 19.55 -12.02
CA SER A 265 -14.58 19.26 -11.11
C SER A 265 -15.00 17.80 -11.19
N TYR A 266 -15.42 17.25 -10.04
CA TYR A 266 -16.02 15.93 -9.91
C TYR A 266 -17.07 15.94 -8.79
N VAL A 267 -17.89 14.92 -8.72
CA VAL A 267 -18.90 14.81 -7.65
C VAL A 267 -18.21 14.76 -6.29
N GLY A 268 -18.45 15.78 -5.47
CA GLY A 268 -17.86 15.91 -4.13
C GLY A 268 -16.61 16.76 -4.05
N GLY A 269 -16.10 17.33 -5.18
CA GLY A 269 -14.92 18.18 -5.09
C GLY A 269 -14.37 18.73 -6.40
N THR A 270 -13.14 19.22 -6.29
CA THR A 270 -12.38 19.74 -7.43
C THR A 270 -10.93 19.31 -7.29
N LEU A 271 -10.41 18.65 -8.32
CA LEU A 271 -9.01 18.28 -8.41
C LEU A 271 -8.20 19.46 -8.98
N ARG A 272 -7.22 19.93 -8.21
CA ARG A 272 -6.32 21.00 -8.59
C ARG A 272 -4.90 20.47 -8.75
N ALA A 273 -4.20 20.98 -9.72
CA ALA A 273 -2.76 20.80 -9.84
C ALA A 273 -2.02 21.58 -8.75
N LYS A 274 -0.77 21.19 -8.49
CA LYS A 274 0.18 21.91 -7.66
C LYS A 274 1.25 22.52 -8.55
N ASP A 275 1.57 23.78 -8.34
CA ASP A 275 2.64 24.48 -9.04
C ASP A 275 4.03 24.16 -8.47
N VAL A 276 5.00 24.12 -9.35
CA VAL A 276 6.44 24.06 -9.03
C VAL A 276 7.20 24.90 -10.04
N SER A 277 8.40 25.37 -9.68
CA SER A 277 9.26 26.06 -10.65
C SER A 277 9.61 25.15 -11.83
N MET A 278 9.86 25.73 -13.00
CA MET A 278 10.29 24.97 -14.18
C MET A 278 11.58 24.18 -13.90
N GLU A 279 12.51 24.75 -13.12
CA GLU A 279 13.75 24.07 -12.72
C GLU A 279 13.47 22.78 -11.91
N GLU A 280 12.54 22.86 -10.94
CA GLU A 280 12.11 21.68 -10.20
C GLU A 280 11.40 20.68 -11.09
N PHE A 281 10.46 21.14 -11.93
CA PHE A 281 9.72 20.28 -12.84
C PHE A 281 10.63 19.49 -13.80
N GLN A 282 11.69 20.09 -14.30
CA GLN A 282 12.67 19.46 -15.16
C GLN A 282 13.38 18.26 -14.52
N LYS A 283 13.39 18.12 -13.20
CA LYS A 283 13.92 16.91 -12.56
C LYS A 283 13.10 15.66 -12.91
N LEU A 284 11.78 15.80 -13.08
CA LEU A 284 10.90 14.70 -13.47
C LEU A 284 11.10 14.25 -14.92
N THR A 285 11.60 15.12 -15.78
CA THR A 285 11.89 14.76 -17.17
C THR A 285 13.15 13.89 -17.34
N LYS A 286 13.95 13.74 -16.27
CA LYS A 286 15.22 13.00 -16.29
C LYS A 286 15.10 11.53 -15.93
N ILE A 287 13.91 11.11 -15.50
CA ILE A 287 13.66 9.74 -15.06
C ILE A 287 12.46 9.15 -15.80
N PRO A 288 12.48 7.87 -16.19
CA PRO A 288 11.33 7.23 -16.77
C PRO A 288 10.23 7.04 -15.72
N ILE A 289 8.99 7.27 -16.11
CA ILE A 289 7.82 7.17 -15.25
C ILE A 289 6.74 6.38 -15.96
N VAL A 290 6.10 5.45 -15.26
CA VAL A 290 4.89 4.79 -15.74
C VAL A 290 3.74 5.00 -14.77
N ILE A 291 2.56 5.25 -15.31
CA ILE A 291 1.32 5.42 -14.57
C ILE A 291 0.33 4.37 -15.05
N TYR A 292 -0.25 3.60 -14.13
CA TYR A 292 -1.27 2.60 -14.41
C TYR A 292 -2.62 3.03 -13.85
N TYR A 293 -3.68 2.89 -14.64
CA TYR A 293 -5.07 3.00 -14.19
C TYR A 293 -5.85 1.75 -14.53
N GLY A 294 -6.71 1.31 -13.60
CA GLY A 294 -7.59 0.16 -13.76
C GLY A 294 -8.85 0.47 -14.58
N ASP A 295 -9.87 -0.33 -14.37
CA ASP A 295 -11.15 -0.28 -15.07
C ASP A 295 -12.22 0.53 -14.32
N TYR A 296 -13.43 0.60 -14.87
CA TYR A 296 -14.61 1.29 -14.34
C TYR A 296 -14.41 2.80 -14.15
N ILE A 297 -13.50 3.42 -14.90
CA ILE A 297 -13.28 4.86 -14.94
C ILE A 297 -14.01 5.43 -16.16
N PRO A 298 -15.05 6.22 -16.00
CA PRO A 298 -15.80 6.79 -17.13
C PRO A 298 -15.00 7.91 -17.81
N GLU A 299 -15.28 8.15 -19.09
CA GLU A 299 -14.69 9.27 -19.83
C GLU A 299 -15.42 10.59 -19.61
N ILE A 300 -16.72 10.52 -19.29
CA ILE A 300 -17.59 11.66 -19.06
C ILE A 300 -18.03 11.73 -17.61
N GLU A 301 -18.52 12.88 -17.17
CA GLU A 301 -19.06 13.07 -15.82
C GLU A 301 -20.19 12.09 -15.53
N VAL A 302 -20.17 11.49 -14.35
CA VAL A 302 -21.19 10.56 -13.86
C VAL A 302 -21.59 10.92 -12.44
N LYS A 303 -22.78 10.47 -12.02
CA LYS A 303 -23.28 10.75 -10.66
C LYS A 303 -22.62 9.89 -9.58
N ASN A 304 -21.96 8.78 -9.94
CA ASN A 304 -21.28 7.94 -8.98
C ASN A 304 -19.99 8.62 -8.49
N PRO A 305 -19.89 8.99 -7.20
CA PRO A 305 -18.78 9.80 -6.69
C PRO A 305 -17.42 9.12 -6.87
N GLY A 306 -17.34 7.81 -6.66
CA GLY A 306 -16.09 7.05 -6.81
C GLY A 306 -15.61 7.05 -8.26
N GLN A 307 -16.48 6.70 -9.20
CA GLN A 307 -16.13 6.69 -10.61
C GLN A 307 -15.75 8.09 -11.12
N ASP A 308 -16.50 9.11 -10.73
CA ASP A 308 -16.27 10.49 -11.22
C ASP A 308 -15.00 11.11 -10.64
N GLN A 309 -14.64 10.78 -9.40
CA GLN A 309 -13.36 11.16 -8.82
C GLN A 309 -12.19 10.59 -9.63
N TRP A 310 -12.27 9.31 -10.03
CA TRP A 310 -11.22 8.66 -10.82
C TRP A 310 -11.19 9.12 -12.27
N ARG A 311 -12.35 9.52 -12.84
CA ARG A 311 -12.40 10.24 -14.13
C ARG A 311 -11.57 11.53 -14.08
N ALA A 312 -11.76 12.32 -13.04
CA ALA A 312 -10.98 13.55 -12.87
C ALA A 312 -9.49 13.27 -12.68
N ALA A 313 -9.13 12.24 -11.89
CA ALA A 313 -7.75 11.84 -11.68
C ALA A 313 -7.07 11.37 -12.98
N LEU A 314 -7.71 10.49 -13.76
CA LEU A 314 -7.19 10.02 -15.04
C LEU A 314 -7.08 11.17 -16.06
N SER A 315 -8.07 12.06 -16.10
CA SER A 315 -8.00 13.26 -16.95
C SER A 315 -6.81 14.15 -16.60
N MET A 316 -6.55 14.36 -15.30
CA MET A 316 -5.37 15.12 -14.84
C MET A 316 -4.06 14.38 -15.17
N ALA A 317 -4.02 13.06 -15.01
CA ALA A 317 -2.87 12.24 -15.37
C ALA A 317 -2.53 12.32 -16.87
N ARG A 318 -3.53 12.33 -17.75
CA ARG A 318 -3.34 12.53 -19.20
C ARG A 318 -2.71 13.88 -19.50
N LYS A 319 -3.19 14.96 -18.86
CA LYS A 319 -2.62 16.31 -19.00
C LYS A 319 -1.18 16.33 -18.47
N TRP A 320 -0.93 15.75 -17.32
CA TRP A 320 0.39 15.71 -16.70
C TRP A 320 1.40 14.93 -17.54
N THR A 321 1.02 13.74 -18.02
CA THR A 321 1.84 12.94 -18.93
C THR A 321 2.25 13.73 -20.15
N LYS A 322 1.29 14.44 -20.77
CA LYS A 322 1.57 15.30 -21.92
C LYS A 322 2.55 16.41 -21.56
N THR A 323 2.34 17.11 -20.45
CA THR A 323 3.19 18.22 -20.02
C THR A 323 4.63 17.78 -19.74
N VAL A 324 4.82 16.64 -19.04
CA VAL A 324 6.18 16.10 -18.78
C VAL A 324 6.87 15.70 -20.09
N ASN A 325 6.16 15.03 -21.00
CA ASN A 325 6.72 14.58 -22.26
C ASN A 325 7.02 15.75 -23.22
N ASP A 326 6.17 16.77 -23.26
CA ASP A 326 6.42 18.01 -24.02
C ASP A 326 7.69 18.75 -23.51
N ALA A 327 7.99 18.63 -22.23
CA ALA A 327 9.21 19.15 -21.60
C ALA A 327 10.45 18.24 -21.79
N GLY A 328 10.36 17.19 -22.60
CA GLY A 328 11.43 16.25 -22.90
C GLY A 328 11.55 15.06 -21.95
N GLY A 329 10.49 14.76 -21.17
CA GLY A 329 10.45 13.62 -20.27
C GLY A 329 10.05 12.29 -20.94
N ASP A 330 10.02 11.23 -20.14
CA ASP A 330 9.68 9.87 -20.54
C ASP A 330 8.59 9.32 -19.61
N VAL A 331 7.34 9.73 -19.83
CA VAL A 331 6.19 9.26 -19.08
C VAL A 331 5.30 8.40 -19.96
N THR A 332 5.04 7.17 -19.52
CA THR A 332 4.08 6.25 -20.13
C THR A 332 2.81 6.20 -19.27
N LEU A 333 1.66 6.50 -19.84
CA LEU A 333 0.35 6.31 -19.21
C LEU A 333 -0.30 5.06 -19.80
N VAL A 334 -0.61 4.10 -18.95
CA VAL A 334 -1.26 2.84 -19.30
C VAL A 334 -2.63 2.78 -18.63
N VAL A 335 -3.69 2.78 -19.42
CA VAL A 335 -5.04 2.46 -18.95
C VAL A 335 -5.27 0.99 -19.26
N LEU A 336 -5.32 0.15 -18.23
CA LEU A 336 -5.33 -1.32 -18.38
C LEU A 336 -6.39 -1.83 -19.38
N PRO A 337 -7.63 -1.33 -19.39
CA PRO A 337 -8.61 -1.70 -20.40
C PRO A 337 -8.19 -1.40 -21.85
N GLU A 338 -7.41 -0.34 -22.09
CA GLU A 338 -6.94 0.04 -23.43
C GLU A 338 -5.91 -0.96 -23.99
N ILE A 339 -5.22 -1.71 -23.11
CA ILE A 339 -4.31 -2.81 -23.50
C ILE A 339 -4.95 -4.21 -23.35
N GLY A 340 -6.28 -4.29 -23.17
CA GLY A 340 -7.03 -5.54 -23.09
C GLY A 340 -7.18 -6.15 -21.70
N ILE A 341 -6.57 -5.60 -20.67
CA ILE A 341 -6.65 -6.05 -19.26
C ILE A 341 -7.83 -5.35 -18.60
N LYS A 342 -8.89 -6.09 -18.31
CA LYS A 342 -10.16 -5.52 -17.85
C LYS A 342 -10.56 -5.99 -16.45
N GLY A 343 -11.42 -5.21 -15.80
CA GLY A 343 -12.02 -5.55 -14.51
C GLY A 343 -11.17 -5.15 -13.30
N ASN A 344 -10.02 -4.52 -13.49
CA ASN A 344 -9.17 -4.12 -12.38
C ASN A 344 -9.78 -2.99 -11.57
N THR A 345 -9.74 -3.15 -10.25
CA THR A 345 -10.20 -2.18 -9.27
C THR A 345 -9.15 -1.09 -9.06
N HIS A 346 -9.35 -0.27 -8.02
CA HIS A 346 -8.33 0.67 -7.56
C HIS A 346 -7.07 -0.03 -7.00
N PHE A 347 -7.11 -1.33 -6.80
CA PHE A 347 -6.00 -2.14 -6.26
C PHE A 347 -5.52 -3.21 -7.24
N PRO A 348 -4.98 -2.85 -8.42
CA PRO A 348 -4.55 -3.85 -9.41
C PRO A 348 -3.56 -4.87 -8.85
N MET A 349 -2.73 -4.45 -7.86
CA MET A 349 -1.78 -5.31 -7.15
C MET A 349 -2.44 -6.35 -6.24
N SER A 350 -3.73 -6.21 -5.94
CA SER A 350 -4.50 -7.11 -5.07
C SER A 350 -5.59 -7.88 -5.82
N ASP A 351 -5.86 -7.52 -7.06
CA ASP A 351 -6.87 -8.14 -7.92
C ASP A 351 -6.50 -9.57 -8.31
N LEU A 352 -7.47 -10.35 -8.80
CA LEU A 352 -7.28 -11.77 -9.16
C LEU A 352 -6.19 -12.00 -10.21
N ASN A 353 -5.97 -11.01 -11.07
CA ASN A 353 -4.93 -11.02 -12.08
C ASN A 353 -3.66 -10.25 -11.68
N ASN A 354 -3.38 -10.11 -10.39
CA ASN A 354 -2.23 -9.34 -9.89
C ASN A 354 -0.88 -9.80 -10.46
N GLN A 355 -0.74 -11.08 -10.78
CA GLN A 355 0.47 -11.60 -11.45
C GLN A 355 0.64 -10.97 -12.84
N GLU A 356 -0.43 -10.91 -13.65
CA GLU A 356 -0.44 -10.26 -14.96
C GLU A 356 -0.06 -8.76 -14.84
N ILE A 357 -0.60 -8.08 -13.82
CA ILE A 357 -0.25 -6.67 -13.55
C ILE A 357 1.22 -6.51 -13.16
N ALA A 358 1.74 -7.43 -12.35
CA ALA A 358 3.17 -7.44 -12.02
C ALA A 358 4.06 -7.70 -13.24
N ASP A 359 3.61 -8.55 -14.16
CA ASP A 359 4.34 -8.83 -15.40
C ASP A 359 4.32 -7.64 -16.36
N VAL A 360 3.22 -6.88 -16.44
CA VAL A 360 3.18 -5.61 -17.19
C VAL A 360 4.21 -4.61 -16.63
N MET A 361 4.26 -4.46 -15.30
CA MET A 361 5.28 -3.62 -14.65
C MET A 361 6.69 -4.13 -14.93
N TYR A 362 6.91 -5.44 -14.78
CA TYR A 362 8.22 -6.05 -15.01
C TYR A 362 8.72 -5.84 -16.44
N ASN A 363 7.87 -6.02 -17.44
CA ASN A 363 8.21 -5.81 -18.84
C ASN A 363 8.61 -4.34 -19.12
N TRP A 364 7.91 -3.38 -18.51
CA TRP A 364 8.28 -1.97 -18.58
C TRP A 364 9.66 -1.70 -17.92
N LEU A 365 9.92 -2.31 -16.76
CA LEU A 365 11.23 -2.20 -16.09
C LEU A 365 12.38 -2.75 -16.97
N GLU A 366 12.17 -3.88 -17.65
CA GLU A 366 13.14 -4.48 -18.56
C GLU A 366 13.35 -3.59 -19.82
N GLU A 367 12.26 -3.06 -20.40
CA GLU A 367 12.34 -2.13 -21.54
C GLU A 367 13.16 -0.89 -21.22
N LYS A 368 12.97 -0.32 -20.02
CA LYS A 368 13.72 0.84 -19.54
C LYS A 368 15.11 0.50 -18.98
N LYS A 369 15.49 -0.78 -18.95
CA LYS A 369 16.79 -1.27 -18.40
C LYS A 369 17.00 -0.89 -16.94
N LEU A 370 15.96 -1.01 -16.16
CA LEU A 370 15.91 -0.68 -14.72
C LEU A 370 16.13 -1.95 -13.85
N ASN A 371 17.19 -2.69 -14.10
CA ASN A 371 17.49 -3.95 -13.46
C ASN A 371 18.77 -3.94 -12.61
#